data_ed7c787825cdeb3e83646a44eb747450
#
_entry.id   ed7c787825cdeb3e83646a44eb747450
#
_cell.length_a   1.000
_cell.length_b   1.000
_cell.length_c   1.000
_cell.angle_alpha   90.00
_cell.angle_beta   90.00
_cell.angle_gamma   90.00
#
_symmetry.space_group_name_H-M   'P 1'
#
loop_
_entity.id
_entity.type
_entity.pdbx_description
1 polymer ?
#
loop_
_entity_poly.entity_id
_entity_poly.type
_entity_poly.pdbx_seq_one_letter_code
_entity_poly.pdbx_strand_id
1 'polypeptide(L)'
;MTIRRTPDLTRRDGLRLAATGTAGLAVASLAALGPASAAPAPRPAAGTAPAPGDRAHVAVSATTLWVDPRTNRPGIDDPAVSAPVDLDAWNANMEDTETRRWLTGELESQAVLGSEVIVDEIDGDWAHVVVTAQSTPRDPRGYPGWVPVSHLVVDEGFARRAETSQTATVTALTSTLTGTPSGNHPGIGVSFDTILPVLGRTAKAVKVAVPGAGPAYLPSADVVVRAQGEQPPEPTVEDVIATGERFLGLRYLWAGVSAWGFDCSGYTYTLFHHHGLRIGRDAGDQMNHSGLAEVAREDLRRGDLVFFATEPGGDSIRHVALYLGDDLIMQAPNAARSVEIMSLTEYDPTGEYAGARRVIDA
;
A
#
# COMPACT_ATOMS: atom_id res chain seq x y z
N MET A 1 44.89 -31.62 27.01
CA MET A 1 44.67 -31.83 28.44
C MET A 1 43.32 -31.13 28.72
N THR A 2 42.20 -31.64 28.94
CA THR A 2 41.59 -32.89 29.35
C THR A 2 40.11 -32.76 28.94
N ILE A 3 39.64 -33.76 28.24
CA ILE A 3 38.25 -34.02 27.84
C ILE A 3 37.43 -34.38 29.08
N ARG A 4 36.19 -33.92 29.22
CA ARG A 4 35.17 -34.67 29.95
C ARG A 4 33.85 -34.72 29.18
N ARG A 5 33.40 -35.97 29.07
CA ARG A 5 32.22 -36.50 28.35
C ARG A 5 30.94 -36.39 29.19
N THR A 6 29.84 -36.37 28.45
CA THR A 6 28.42 -36.64 28.85
C THR A 6 28.21 -37.88 29.72
N PRO A 7 27.04 -38.04 30.34
CA PRO A 7 26.35 -39.32 30.18
C PRO A 7 24.89 -39.23 29.72
N ASP A 8 24.59 -40.18 28.89
CA ASP A 8 23.36 -40.75 28.41
C ASP A 8 22.68 -41.58 29.52
N LEU A 9 21.37 -41.58 29.62
CA LEU A 9 20.60 -42.56 30.39
C LEU A 9 19.27 -42.89 29.73
N THR A 10 19.25 -44.07 29.14
CA THR A 10 18.07 -44.85 28.73
C THR A 10 17.60 -45.78 29.83
N ARG A 11 16.30 -46.15 29.81
CA ARG A 11 15.55 -47.37 30.19
C ARG A 11 14.42 -47.13 31.18
N ARG A 12 13.20 -47.37 30.69
CA ARG A 12 12.29 -48.54 30.83
C ARG A 12 12.16 -49.06 32.24
N ASP A 13 10.92 -49.07 32.75
CA ASP A 13 10.25 -50.27 33.22
C ASP A 13 8.75 -50.04 33.44
N GLY A 14 7.98 -51.01 33.08
CA GLY A 14 6.55 -51.07 33.06
C GLY A 14 5.96 -51.68 34.36
N LEU A 15 4.68 -51.37 34.54
CA LEU A 15 3.81 -52.19 35.37
C LEU A 15 2.43 -52.30 34.77
N ARG A 16 1.99 -53.50 34.48
CA ARG A 16 0.63 -53.90 34.15
C ARG A 16 -0.16 -54.08 35.45
N LEU A 17 -1.37 -53.51 35.49
CA LEU A 17 -2.43 -54.07 36.33
C LEU A 17 -3.75 -54.06 35.53
N ALA A 18 -4.32 -55.24 35.47
CA ALA A 18 -5.64 -55.52 34.94
C ALA A 18 -6.71 -55.30 36.01
N ALA A 19 -7.82 -54.74 35.68
CA ALA A 19 -9.07 -54.93 36.41
C ALA A 19 -10.27 -54.80 35.46
N THR A 20 -11.10 -55.74 35.59
CA THR A 20 -12.30 -56.16 34.88
C THR A 20 -13.48 -55.25 35.07
N GLY A 21 -14.28 -55.08 33.98
CA GLY A 21 -15.75 -55.21 34.06
C GLY A 21 -16.55 -53.92 34.13
N THR A 22 -17.26 -53.60 33.13
CA THR A 22 -18.71 -53.69 32.94
C THR A 22 -19.12 -52.93 31.66
N ALA A 23 -19.87 -53.61 30.82
CA ALA A 23 -20.44 -53.06 29.59
C ALA A 23 -21.55 -52.07 29.93
N GLY A 24 -21.35 -50.82 29.54
CA GLY A 24 -22.39 -49.80 29.49
C GLY A 24 -22.58 -49.38 28.02
N LEU A 25 -23.73 -49.71 27.45
CA LEU A 25 -24.17 -49.23 26.15
C LEU A 25 -24.37 -47.70 26.23
N ALA A 26 -23.41 -46.95 25.71
CA ALA A 26 -23.58 -45.52 25.46
C ALA A 26 -24.19 -45.37 24.06
N VAL A 27 -25.47 -45.00 24.03
CA VAL A 27 -26.15 -44.56 22.80
C VAL A 27 -25.49 -43.22 22.39
N ALA A 28 -24.69 -43.24 21.33
CA ALA A 28 -24.16 -42.05 20.73
C ALA A 28 -25.30 -41.34 20.01
N SER A 29 -25.78 -40.25 20.60
CA SER A 29 -26.66 -39.32 19.92
C SER A 29 -25.86 -38.64 18.79
N LEU A 30 -26.17 -38.99 17.56
CA LEU A 30 -25.78 -38.17 16.39
C LEU A 30 -26.45 -36.81 16.55
N ALA A 31 -25.70 -35.82 17.00
CA ALA A 31 -26.09 -34.43 16.85
C ALA A 31 -26.08 -34.14 15.34
N ALA A 32 -27.27 -33.93 14.78
CA ALA A 32 -27.43 -33.45 13.42
C ALA A 32 -26.71 -32.10 13.30
N LEU A 33 -25.65 -32.06 12.50
CA LEU A 33 -25.06 -30.80 12.04
C LEU A 33 -26.16 -30.05 11.30
N GLY A 34 -26.70 -29.03 11.91
CA GLY A 34 -27.61 -28.09 11.27
C GLY A 34 -26.93 -27.48 10.02
N PRO A 35 -27.70 -27.09 9.00
CA PRO A 35 -27.13 -26.52 7.80
C PRO A 35 -26.27 -25.31 8.19
N ALA A 36 -25.01 -25.32 7.71
CA ALA A 36 -24.12 -24.16 7.83
C ALA A 36 -24.88 -22.93 7.34
N SER A 37 -25.03 -21.94 8.21
CA SER A 37 -25.68 -20.67 7.84
C SER A 37 -24.86 -20.09 6.69
N ALA A 38 -25.46 -20.05 5.50
CA ALA A 38 -24.87 -19.42 4.34
C ALA A 38 -24.51 -17.98 4.73
N ALA A 39 -23.28 -17.57 4.46
CA ALA A 39 -22.89 -16.17 4.61
C ALA A 39 -23.93 -15.29 3.90
N PRO A 40 -24.35 -14.17 4.50
CA PRO A 40 -25.31 -13.28 3.86
C PRO A 40 -24.72 -12.87 2.49
N ALA A 41 -25.53 -13.03 1.45
CA ALA A 41 -25.19 -12.61 0.10
C ALA A 41 -24.66 -11.15 0.14
N PRO A 42 -23.61 -10.81 -0.62
CA PRO A 42 -23.13 -9.43 -0.68
C PRO A 42 -24.33 -8.52 -1.02
N ARG A 43 -24.48 -7.44 -0.24
CA ARG A 43 -25.48 -6.42 -0.57
C ARG A 43 -25.19 -5.92 -1.99
N PRO A 44 -26.24 -5.61 -2.78
CA PRO A 44 -26.03 -5.06 -4.11
C PRO A 44 -25.11 -3.85 -4.02
N ALA A 45 -24.14 -3.78 -4.91
CA ALA A 45 -23.18 -2.70 -4.99
C ALA A 45 -23.91 -1.35 -5.09
N ALA A 46 -23.53 -0.38 -4.28
CA ALA A 46 -24.07 0.98 -4.34
C ALA A 46 -23.28 1.78 -5.39
N GLY A 47 -23.46 1.44 -6.69
CA GLY A 47 -22.76 2.14 -7.75
C GLY A 47 -22.90 1.43 -9.09
N THR A 48 -22.43 2.09 -10.14
CA THR A 48 -22.47 1.60 -11.52
C THR A 48 -21.05 1.44 -12.08
N ALA A 49 -20.92 0.64 -13.14
CA ALA A 49 -19.70 0.59 -13.92
C ALA A 49 -19.39 1.97 -14.52
N PRO A 50 -18.11 2.38 -14.58
CA PRO A 50 -17.74 3.68 -15.13
C PRO A 50 -17.88 3.71 -16.66
N ALA A 51 -18.08 4.93 -17.18
CA ALA A 51 -18.03 5.26 -18.60
C ALA A 51 -17.04 6.43 -18.84
N PRO A 52 -16.59 6.64 -20.09
CA PRO A 52 -15.75 7.80 -20.41
C PRO A 52 -16.38 9.12 -19.97
N GLY A 53 -15.60 9.96 -19.30
CA GLY A 53 -16.03 11.24 -18.73
C GLY A 53 -16.46 11.15 -17.27
N ASP A 54 -16.65 9.97 -16.71
CA ASP A 54 -17.08 9.81 -15.32
C ASP A 54 -15.93 10.09 -14.33
N ARG A 55 -16.31 10.56 -13.14
CA ARG A 55 -15.50 10.46 -11.93
C ARG A 55 -15.87 9.15 -11.23
N ALA A 56 -14.89 8.30 -11.04
CA ALA A 56 -15.04 7.01 -10.39
C ALA A 56 -14.08 6.91 -9.20
N HIS A 57 -14.26 5.86 -8.39
CA HIS A 57 -13.39 5.58 -7.25
C HIS A 57 -12.85 4.16 -7.32
N VAL A 58 -11.62 3.99 -6.86
CA VAL A 58 -11.02 2.67 -6.69
C VAL A 58 -11.78 1.89 -5.64
N ALA A 59 -12.30 0.72 -6.01
CA ALA A 59 -13.16 -0.14 -5.17
C ALA A 59 -12.44 -1.41 -4.66
N VAL A 60 -11.15 -1.55 -4.91
CA VAL A 60 -10.27 -2.63 -4.45
C VAL A 60 -9.19 -2.10 -3.52
N SER A 61 -8.45 -2.97 -2.84
CA SER A 61 -7.38 -2.60 -1.88
C SER A 61 -6.41 -1.56 -2.44
N ALA A 62 -5.87 -1.84 -3.61
CA ALA A 62 -5.17 -0.90 -4.48
C ALA A 62 -5.26 -1.42 -5.92
N THR A 63 -5.41 -0.52 -6.88
CA THR A 63 -5.30 -0.84 -8.30
C THR A 63 -3.94 -0.41 -8.82
N THR A 64 -3.38 -1.20 -9.72
CA THR A 64 -2.13 -0.88 -10.41
C THR A 64 -2.45 -0.28 -11.77
N LEU A 65 -1.84 0.87 -12.08
CA LEU A 65 -1.95 1.53 -13.36
C LEU A 65 -0.91 0.93 -14.30
N TRP A 66 -1.35 0.44 -15.43
CA TRP A 66 -0.51 -0.15 -16.49
C TRP A 66 -0.24 0.87 -17.58
N VAL A 67 0.90 0.73 -18.25
CA VAL A 67 1.26 1.57 -19.42
C VAL A 67 0.29 1.28 -20.57
N ASP A 68 0.07 -0.02 -20.85
CA ASP A 68 -0.86 -0.50 -21.87
C ASP A 68 -1.86 -1.50 -21.28
N PRO A 69 -3.10 -1.56 -21.81
CA PRO A 69 -4.07 -2.55 -21.37
C PRO A 69 -3.67 -3.96 -21.77
N ARG A 70 -3.97 -4.95 -20.93
CA ARG A 70 -3.75 -6.38 -21.22
C ARG A 70 -2.29 -6.82 -21.39
N THR A 71 -1.33 -6.04 -20.86
CA THR A 71 0.09 -6.44 -20.84
C THR A 71 0.45 -7.30 -19.64
N ASN A 72 -0.48 -7.48 -18.70
CA ASN A 72 -0.30 -8.35 -17.54
C ASN A 72 0.04 -9.79 -17.95
N ARG A 73 0.98 -10.42 -17.23
CA ARG A 73 1.43 -11.79 -17.46
C ARG A 73 0.44 -12.79 -16.87
N PRO A 74 -0.18 -13.67 -17.70
CA PRO A 74 -1.09 -14.69 -17.20
C PRO A 74 -0.43 -15.58 -16.13
N GLY A 75 -1.16 -15.87 -15.05
CA GLY A 75 -0.70 -16.67 -13.92
C GLY A 75 0.21 -15.92 -12.93
N ILE A 76 0.92 -14.88 -13.36
CA ILE A 76 1.78 -14.09 -12.47
C ILE A 76 1.02 -12.86 -11.95
N ASP A 77 0.47 -12.06 -12.86
CA ASP A 77 -0.15 -10.79 -12.53
C ASP A 77 -1.68 -10.89 -12.35
N ASP A 78 -2.28 -12.07 -12.58
CA ASP A 78 -3.73 -12.28 -12.40
C ASP A 78 -4.25 -11.78 -11.04
N PRO A 79 -3.54 -11.98 -9.90
CA PRO A 79 -4.01 -11.47 -8.62
C PRO A 79 -4.07 -9.94 -8.53
N ALA A 80 -3.26 -9.22 -9.33
CA ALA A 80 -3.25 -7.75 -9.35
C ALA A 80 -4.31 -7.15 -10.27
N VAL A 81 -4.87 -7.92 -11.20
CA VAL A 81 -5.88 -7.45 -12.19
C VAL A 81 -7.26 -8.06 -11.94
N SER A 82 -7.38 -8.98 -10.99
CA SER A 82 -8.67 -9.57 -10.58
C SER A 82 -9.44 -8.68 -9.60
N ALA A 83 -10.74 -8.93 -9.43
CA ALA A 83 -11.54 -8.29 -8.39
C ALA A 83 -12.25 -9.38 -7.56
N PRO A 84 -11.94 -9.52 -6.26
CA PRO A 84 -11.00 -8.69 -5.49
C PRO A 84 -9.55 -8.92 -5.92
N VAL A 85 -8.70 -7.90 -5.72
CA VAL A 85 -7.25 -8.05 -5.88
C VAL A 85 -6.66 -8.84 -4.71
N ASP A 86 -5.58 -9.59 -4.98
CA ASP A 86 -4.75 -10.25 -3.97
C ASP A 86 -3.28 -9.83 -4.15
N LEU A 87 -2.91 -8.70 -3.53
CA LEU A 87 -1.58 -8.13 -3.68
C LEU A 87 -0.51 -8.93 -2.93
N ASP A 88 -0.89 -9.72 -1.93
CA ASP A 88 0.03 -10.64 -1.25
C ASP A 88 0.38 -11.81 -2.16
N ALA A 89 -0.62 -12.43 -2.81
CA ALA A 89 -0.40 -13.47 -3.81
C ALA A 89 0.40 -12.94 -5.02
N TRP A 90 0.12 -11.71 -5.48
CA TRP A 90 0.90 -11.09 -6.55
C TRP A 90 2.36 -10.92 -6.16
N ASN A 91 2.64 -10.42 -4.95
CA ASN A 91 4.00 -10.31 -4.43
C ASN A 91 4.70 -11.68 -4.31
N ALA A 92 3.97 -12.71 -3.87
CA ALA A 92 4.49 -14.07 -3.78
C ALA A 92 4.84 -14.66 -5.15
N ASN A 93 4.05 -14.37 -6.20
CA ASN A 93 4.34 -14.79 -7.57
C ASN A 93 5.62 -14.14 -8.14
N MET A 94 6.15 -13.11 -7.48
CA MET A 94 7.33 -12.34 -7.91
C MET A 94 8.42 -12.34 -6.83
N GLU A 95 8.67 -13.48 -6.19
CA GLU A 95 9.75 -13.58 -5.20
C GLU A 95 11.14 -13.41 -5.83
N ASP A 96 11.34 -13.93 -7.05
CA ASP A 96 12.59 -13.74 -7.76
C ASP A 96 12.70 -12.33 -8.37
N THR A 97 13.95 -11.86 -8.43
CA THR A 97 14.24 -10.49 -8.87
C THR A 97 13.91 -10.23 -10.34
N GLU A 98 14.10 -11.21 -11.22
CA GLU A 98 13.88 -11.02 -12.65
C GLU A 98 12.40 -10.89 -12.97
N THR A 99 11.57 -11.73 -12.37
CA THR A 99 10.11 -11.66 -12.49
C THR A 99 9.58 -10.31 -11.97
N ARG A 100 10.15 -9.81 -10.86
CA ARG A 100 9.78 -8.51 -10.29
C ARG A 100 10.30 -7.34 -11.13
N ARG A 101 11.53 -7.42 -11.65
CA ARG A 101 12.15 -6.40 -12.50
C ARG A 101 11.42 -6.21 -13.83
N TRP A 102 10.77 -7.26 -14.33
CA TRP A 102 10.00 -7.17 -15.57
C TRP A 102 8.92 -6.08 -15.53
N LEU A 103 8.39 -5.75 -14.34
CA LEU A 103 7.40 -4.68 -14.18
C LEU A 103 7.95 -3.28 -14.55
N THR A 104 9.27 -3.13 -14.63
CA THR A 104 9.91 -1.83 -14.94
C THR A 104 9.55 -1.39 -16.36
N GLY A 105 8.83 -0.26 -16.45
CA GLY A 105 8.34 0.28 -17.71
C GLY A 105 6.99 -0.30 -18.18
N GLU A 106 6.45 -1.32 -17.49
CA GLU A 106 5.11 -1.87 -17.76
C GLU A 106 4.03 -1.21 -16.89
N LEU A 107 4.44 -0.62 -15.79
CA LEU A 107 3.55 0.02 -14.83
C LEU A 107 3.86 1.50 -14.68
N GLU A 108 2.82 2.27 -14.44
CA GLU A 108 2.82 3.72 -14.26
C GLU A 108 2.76 4.13 -12.79
N SER A 109 1.78 3.65 -12.04
CA SER A 109 1.55 3.98 -10.64
C SER A 109 0.62 2.96 -9.98
N GLN A 110 0.22 3.25 -8.74
CA GLN A 110 -0.89 2.60 -8.04
C GLN A 110 -1.86 3.65 -7.49
N ALA A 111 -3.11 3.24 -7.23
CA ALA A 111 -4.10 4.03 -6.51
C ALA A 111 -4.80 3.15 -5.47
N VAL A 112 -4.82 3.60 -4.20
CA VAL A 112 -5.41 2.84 -3.10
C VAL A 112 -6.93 2.98 -3.05
N LEU A 113 -7.61 2.12 -2.29
CA LEU A 113 -9.06 2.14 -2.09
C LEU A 113 -9.57 3.56 -1.79
N GLY A 114 -10.62 3.97 -2.49
CA GLY A 114 -11.24 5.28 -2.32
C GLY A 114 -10.59 6.42 -3.11
N SER A 115 -9.45 6.20 -3.75
CA SER A 115 -8.84 7.19 -4.65
C SER A 115 -9.80 7.55 -5.77
N GLU A 116 -9.94 8.86 -6.03
CA GLU A 116 -10.73 9.37 -7.16
C GLU A 116 -9.93 9.28 -8.46
N VAL A 117 -10.60 8.85 -9.50
CA VAL A 117 -10.08 8.83 -10.87
C VAL A 117 -11.06 9.48 -11.85
N ILE A 118 -10.53 10.07 -12.91
CA ILE A 118 -11.30 10.50 -14.08
C ILE A 118 -11.11 9.43 -15.15
N VAL A 119 -12.21 8.93 -15.72
CA VAL A 119 -12.18 7.90 -16.77
C VAL A 119 -12.14 8.59 -18.12
N ASP A 120 -11.08 8.37 -18.89
CA ASP A 120 -10.92 8.94 -20.22
C ASP A 120 -11.43 8.02 -21.32
N GLU A 121 -11.15 6.71 -21.18
CA GLU A 121 -11.43 5.72 -22.22
C GLU A 121 -11.79 4.37 -21.59
N ILE A 122 -12.59 3.58 -22.29
CA ILE A 122 -12.86 2.16 -21.99
C ILE A 122 -12.49 1.32 -23.21
N ASP A 123 -11.60 0.35 -23.02
CA ASP A 123 -11.24 -0.67 -24.01
C ASP A 123 -11.48 -2.07 -23.45
N GLY A 124 -12.66 -2.63 -23.76
CA GLY A 124 -13.11 -3.91 -23.19
C GLY A 124 -13.26 -3.84 -21.67
N ASP A 125 -12.47 -4.61 -20.96
CA ASP A 125 -12.42 -4.67 -19.48
C ASP A 125 -11.36 -3.74 -18.86
N TRP A 126 -10.77 -2.86 -19.66
CA TRP A 126 -9.79 -1.88 -19.20
C TRP A 126 -10.31 -0.45 -19.35
N ALA A 127 -9.93 0.38 -18.38
CA ALA A 127 -10.20 1.81 -18.38
C ALA A 127 -8.89 2.58 -18.38
N HIS A 128 -8.72 3.53 -19.29
CA HIS A 128 -7.70 4.57 -19.14
C HIS A 128 -8.22 5.62 -18.17
N VAL A 129 -7.46 5.87 -17.11
CA VAL A 129 -7.87 6.77 -16.04
C VAL A 129 -6.78 7.77 -15.71
N VAL A 130 -7.19 8.85 -15.01
CA VAL A 130 -6.28 9.83 -14.42
C VAL A 130 -6.52 9.86 -12.92
N VAL A 131 -5.52 9.52 -12.12
CA VAL A 131 -5.58 9.54 -10.63
C VAL A 131 -5.40 10.99 -10.16
N THR A 132 -6.47 11.61 -9.67
CA THR A 132 -6.52 13.06 -9.41
C THR A 132 -5.59 13.55 -8.29
N ALA A 133 -5.24 12.67 -7.34
CA ALA A 133 -4.37 13.02 -6.20
C ALA A 133 -2.86 12.99 -6.53
N GLN A 134 -2.46 12.38 -7.65
CA GLN A 134 -1.05 12.20 -8.01
C GLN A 134 -0.68 13.20 -9.11
N SER A 135 0.11 14.21 -8.76
CA SER A 135 0.53 15.23 -9.72
C SER A 135 1.67 14.74 -10.61
N THR A 136 1.57 15.10 -11.88
CA THR A 136 2.60 14.90 -12.92
C THR A 136 2.49 15.99 -13.99
N PRO A 137 3.57 16.37 -14.68
CA PRO A 137 3.49 17.27 -15.83
C PRO A 137 2.84 16.64 -17.07
N ARG A 138 2.63 15.30 -17.08
CA ARG A 138 2.06 14.56 -18.23
C ARG A 138 0.58 14.90 -18.44
N ASP A 139 -0.17 15.14 -17.35
CA ASP A 139 -1.57 15.55 -17.38
C ASP A 139 -1.89 16.46 -16.18
N PRO A 140 -2.40 17.69 -16.41
CA PRO A 140 -2.69 18.61 -15.31
C PRO A 140 -3.84 18.15 -14.40
N ARG A 141 -4.61 17.13 -14.78
CA ARG A 141 -5.69 16.55 -13.98
C ARG A 141 -5.18 15.51 -12.97
N GLY A 142 -4.00 14.91 -13.20
CA GLY A 142 -3.41 13.86 -12.35
C GLY A 142 -2.60 12.84 -13.14
N TYR A 143 -2.36 11.68 -12.57
CA TYR A 143 -1.48 10.65 -13.12
C TYR A 143 -2.24 9.65 -14.01
N PRO A 144 -1.91 9.52 -15.31
CA PRO A 144 -2.64 8.68 -16.25
C PRO A 144 -2.14 7.22 -16.23
N GLY A 145 -3.01 6.29 -16.62
CA GLY A 145 -2.68 4.89 -16.87
C GLY A 145 -3.90 3.99 -16.99
N TRP A 146 -3.69 2.72 -17.36
CA TRP A 146 -4.74 1.74 -17.58
C TRP A 146 -4.98 0.88 -16.35
N VAL A 147 -6.25 0.67 -15.99
CA VAL A 147 -6.68 -0.21 -14.89
C VAL A 147 -7.83 -1.11 -15.33
N PRO A 148 -8.04 -2.28 -14.70
CA PRO A 148 -9.26 -3.06 -14.94
C PRO A 148 -10.52 -2.26 -14.57
N VAL A 149 -11.54 -2.27 -15.42
CA VAL A 149 -12.85 -1.64 -15.15
C VAL A 149 -13.46 -2.17 -13.86
N SER A 150 -13.27 -3.46 -13.57
CA SER A 150 -13.77 -4.11 -12.36
C SER A 150 -13.18 -3.56 -11.05
N HIS A 151 -12.10 -2.78 -11.11
CA HIS A 151 -11.50 -2.11 -9.95
C HIS A 151 -12.15 -0.76 -9.62
N LEU A 152 -13.04 -0.29 -10.48
CA LEU A 152 -13.63 1.04 -10.40
C LEU A 152 -15.13 1.00 -10.17
N VAL A 153 -15.64 2.03 -9.55
CA VAL A 153 -17.08 2.23 -9.37
C VAL A 153 -17.43 3.72 -9.41
N VAL A 154 -18.52 4.04 -10.09
CA VAL A 154 -19.17 5.35 -9.95
C VAL A 154 -20.17 5.26 -8.79
N ASP A 155 -19.85 5.94 -7.69
CA ASP A 155 -20.67 5.97 -6.47
C ASP A 155 -20.83 7.42 -6.00
N GLU A 156 -21.91 8.06 -6.44
CA GLU A 156 -22.21 9.45 -6.05
C GLU A 156 -22.42 9.62 -4.55
N GLY A 157 -22.89 8.56 -3.86
CA GLY A 157 -23.09 8.58 -2.42
C GLY A 157 -21.75 8.63 -1.69
N PHE A 158 -20.76 7.88 -2.17
CA PHE A 158 -19.39 7.91 -1.67
C PHE A 158 -18.74 9.27 -2.00
N ALA A 159 -18.81 9.72 -3.26
CA ALA A 159 -18.25 11.00 -3.71
C ALA A 159 -18.72 12.17 -2.83
N ARG A 160 -20.03 12.32 -2.65
CA ARG A 160 -20.58 13.36 -1.76
C ARG A 160 -20.07 13.28 -0.32
N ARG A 161 -19.87 12.07 0.21
CA ARG A 161 -19.33 11.89 1.56
C ARG A 161 -17.86 12.23 1.65
N ALA A 162 -17.08 11.88 0.62
CA ALA A 162 -15.66 12.25 0.55
C ALA A 162 -15.47 13.78 0.65
N GLU A 163 -16.37 14.55 0.06
CA GLU A 163 -16.34 16.02 0.08
C GLU A 163 -16.90 16.63 1.39
N THR A 164 -17.82 15.97 2.08
CA THR A 164 -18.63 16.61 3.13
C THR A 164 -18.48 16.00 4.52
N SER A 165 -17.85 14.83 4.64
CA SER A 165 -17.72 14.12 5.91
C SER A 165 -16.34 14.29 6.54
N GLN A 166 -16.23 13.95 7.83
CA GLN A 166 -14.94 13.64 8.44
C GLN A 166 -14.26 12.52 7.65
N THR A 167 -12.94 12.50 7.67
CA THR A 167 -12.13 11.46 7.02
C THR A 167 -11.42 10.61 8.06
N ALA A 168 -11.31 9.32 7.79
CA ALA A 168 -10.44 8.39 8.50
C ALA A 168 -9.25 8.06 7.58
N THR A 169 -8.06 8.47 7.98
CA THR A 169 -6.79 8.13 7.32
C THR A 169 -6.18 6.92 8.01
N VAL A 170 -5.88 5.86 7.26
CA VAL A 170 -5.22 4.67 7.78
C VAL A 170 -3.77 5.00 8.15
N THR A 171 -3.43 4.81 9.42
CA THR A 171 -2.08 5.02 9.97
C THR A 171 -1.35 3.72 10.27
N ALA A 172 -2.05 2.59 10.38
CA ALA A 172 -1.42 1.26 10.39
C ALA A 172 -0.75 0.97 9.04
N LEU A 173 0.29 0.14 8.98
CA LEU A 173 0.92 -0.24 7.69
C LEU A 173 -0.12 -0.88 6.77
N THR A 174 -0.88 -1.83 7.31
CA THR A 174 -2.08 -2.39 6.69
C THR A 174 -3.17 -2.51 7.75
N SER A 175 -4.42 -2.45 7.33
CA SER A 175 -5.58 -2.76 8.17
C SER A 175 -6.59 -3.54 7.34
N THR A 176 -7.68 -4.00 7.96
CA THR A 176 -8.74 -4.75 7.27
C THR A 176 -10.08 -4.14 7.57
N LEU A 177 -10.83 -3.80 6.54
CA LEU A 177 -12.24 -3.46 6.64
C LEU A 177 -13.02 -4.68 7.11
N THR A 178 -13.90 -4.50 8.08
CA THR A 178 -14.71 -5.59 8.62
C THR A 178 -16.20 -5.27 8.58
N GLY A 179 -17.05 -6.29 8.50
CA GLY A 179 -18.50 -6.12 8.43
C GLY A 179 -19.13 -5.67 9.75
N THR A 180 -18.40 -5.79 10.87
CA THR A 180 -18.88 -5.46 12.22
C THR A 180 -17.83 -4.72 13.03
N PRO A 181 -18.26 -3.93 14.05
CA PRO A 181 -17.31 -3.22 14.93
C PRO A 181 -16.40 -4.14 15.76
N SER A 182 -16.75 -5.43 15.88
CA SER A 182 -15.97 -6.44 16.61
C SER A 182 -14.90 -7.12 15.78
N GLY A 183 -14.73 -6.73 14.50
CA GLY A 183 -13.73 -7.31 13.61
C GLY A 183 -14.16 -8.62 12.94
N ASN A 184 -15.41 -9.05 13.09
CA ASN A 184 -15.94 -10.22 12.39
C ASN A 184 -16.24 -9.89 10.93
N HIS A 185 -16.20 -10.93 10.09
CA HIS A 185 -16.40 -10.82 8.65
C HIS A 185 -15.35 -9.90 7.99
N PRO A 186 -14.08 -10.36 7.91
CA PRO A 186 -13.02 -9.63 7.23
C PRO A 186 -13.40 -9.42 5.76
N GLY A 187 -13.11 -8.24 5.27
CA GLY A 187 -13.36 -7.81 3.90
C GLY A 187 -12.07 -7.36 3.21
N ILE A 188 -12.10 -6.16 2.67
CA ILE A 188 -11.00 -5.60 1.88
C ILE A 188 -9.84 -5.21 2.81
N GLY A 189 -8.61 -5.64 2.49
CA GLY A 189 -7.39 -5.10 3.07
C GLY A 189 -7.18 -3.65 2.62
N VAL A 190 -6.70 -2.80 3.51
CA VAL A 190 -6.40 -1.40 3.20
C VAL A 190 -4.98 -1.05 3.56
N SER A 191 -4.35 -0.25 2.72
CA SER A 191 -2.99 0.23 2.89
C SER A 191 -2.91 1.41 3.85
N PHE A 192 -1.74 1.62 4.42
CA PHE A 192 -1.32 2.92 4.95
C PHE A 192 -1.74 4.04 3.99
N ASP A 193 -2.13 5.17 4.56
CA ASP A 193 -2.56 6.37 3.86
C ASP A 193 -3.86 6.26 3.03
N THR A 194 -4.61 5.14 3.15
CA THR A 194 -5.98 5.06 2.63
C THR A 194 -6.89 6.03 3.39
N ILE A 195 -7.66 6.85 2.67
CA ILE A 195 -8.55 7.86 3.24
C ILE A 195 -10.00 7.53 2.89
N LEU A 196 -10.84 7.35 3.91
CA LEU A 196 -12.25 7.00 3.74
C LEU A 196 -13.18 7.92 4.53
N PRO A 197 -14.38 8.26 3.98
CA PRO A 197 -15.37 9.07 4.70
C PRO A 197 -15.90 8.37 5.94
N VAL A 198 -15.96 9.08 7.07
CA VAL A 198 -16.49 8.58 8.34
C VAL A 198 -18.00 8.65 8.38
N LEU A 199 -18.66 7.56 8.76
CA LEU A 199 -20.10 7.44 8.97
C LEU A 199 -20.48 7.41 10.45
N GLY A 200 -19.53 7.16 11.33
CA GLY A 200 -19.70 7.09 12.77
C GLY A 200 -18.52 6.42 13.46
N ARG A 201 -18.50 6.45 14.76
CA ARG A 201 -17.42 5.83 15.54
C ARG A 201 -17.88 5.33 16.90
N THR A 202 -17.18 4.33 17.38
CA THR A 202 -17.26 3.80 18.72
C THR A 202 -15.88 3.94 19.38
N ALA A 203 -15.74 3.53 20.64
CA ALA A 203 -14.43 3.52 21.29
C ALA A 203 -13.40 2.58 20.63
N LYS A 204 -13.86 1.56 19.89
CA LYS A 204 -12.99 0.52 19.33
C LYS A 204 -12.94 0.49 17.81
N ALA A 205 -13.89 1.10 17.12
CA ALA A 205 -14.00 1.03 15.67
C ALA A 205 -14.55 2.34 15.08
N VAL A 206 -14.04 2.68 13.90
CA VAL A 206 -14.54 3.76 13.04
C VAL A 206 -15.34 3.13 11.91
N LYS A 207 -16.60 3.54 11.77
CA LYS A 207 -17.46 3.16 10.65
C LYS A 207 -17.18 4.08 9.47
N VAL A 208 -16.87 3.51 8.32
CA VAL A 208 -16.50 4.24 7.10
C VAL A 208 -17.40 3.87 5.92
N ALA A 209 -17.52 4.78 4.97
CA ALA A 209 -18.07 4.47 3.65
C ALA A 209 -16.99 3.77 2.81
N VAL A 210 -17.41 2.79 2.00
CA VAL A 210 -16.54 2.07 1.07
C VAL A 210 -17.17 2.21 -0.33
N PRO A 211 -16.41 2.65 -1.34
CA PRO A 211 -16.96 2.87 -2.67
C PRO A 211 -17.50 1.56 -3.25
N GLY A 212 -18.71 1.61 -3.82
CA GLY A 212 -19.39 0.46 -4.40
C GLY A 212 -19.86 -0.61 -3.40
N ALA A 213 -19.66 -0.40 -2.10
CA ALA A 213 -20.00 -1.35 -1.07
C ALA A 213 -20.82 -0.73 0.06
N GLY A 214 -21.32 -1.57 0.95
CA GLY A 214 -21.96 -1.12 2.20
C GLY A 214 -20.91 -0.57 3.18
N PRO A 215 -21.37 0.11 4.25
CA PRO A 215 -20.48 0.58 5.31
C PRO A 215 -19.66 -0.55 5.93
N ALA A 216 -18.39 -0.26 6.23
CA ALA A 216 -17.49 -1.16 6.93
C ALA A 216 -16.86 -0.49 8.15
N TYR A 217 -16.02 -1.23 8.88
CA TYR A 217 -15.41 -0.78 10.12
C TYR A 217 -13.90 -1.01 10.08
N LEU A 218 -13.15 -0.03 10.55
CA LEU A 218 -11.72 -0.11 10.83
C LEU A 218 -11.49 -0.04 12.34
N PRO A 219 -10.48 -0.73 12.89
CA PRO A 219 -10.08 -0.53 14.28
C PRO A 219 -9.72 0.93 14.53
N SER A 220 -10.19 1.50 15.65
CA SER A 220 -9.88 2.91 15.99
C SER A 220 -8.38 3.16 16.19
N ALA A 221 -7.61 2.12 16.53
CA ALA A 221 -6.16 2.20 16.70
C ALA A 221 -5.40 2.30 15.36
N ASP A 222 -6.05 1.92 14.25
CA ASP A 222 -5.41 1.85 12.93
C ASP A 222 -5.61 3.13 12.10
N VAL A 223 -6.39 4.09 12.61
CA VAL A 223 -6.78 5.28 11.86
C VAL A 223 -6.69 6.55 12.69
N VAL A 224 -6.43 7.67 12.01
CA VAL A 224 -6.66 9.02 12.54
C VAL A 224 -7.88 9.60 11.86
N VAL A 225 -8.82 10.13 12.67
CA VAL A 225 -10.03 10.80 12.16
C VAL A 225 -9.84 12.30 12.24
N ARG A 226 -10.04 12.99 11.10
CA ARG A 226 -9.98 14.46 10.97
C ARG A 226 -11.34 15.03 10.58
N ALA A 227 -11.59 16.29 10.95
CA ALA A 227 -12.77 17.01 10.50
C ALA A 227 -12.70 17.22 8.97
N GLN A 228 -13.85 17.47 8.37
CA GLN A 228 -13.89 17.79 6.94
C GLN A 228 -13.03 19.04 6.65
N GLY A 229 -12.10 18.92 5.68
CA GLY A 229 -11.17 19.99 5.30
C GLY A 229 -10.01 20.24 6.29
N GLU A 230 -9.98 19.54 7.42
CA GLU A 230 -8.85 19.63 8.36
C GLU A 230 -7.60 18.97 7.76
N GLN A 231 -6.54 19.76 7.63
CA GLN A 231 -5.25 19.27 7.19
C GLN A 231 -4.52 18.56 8.33
N PRO A 232 -3.63 17.61 8.04
CA PRO A 232 -2.68 17.11 9.02
C PRO A 232 -1.94 18.28 9.72
N PRO A 233 -1.53 18.11 10.99
CA PRO A 233 -0.60 19.06 11.60
C PRO A 233 0.65 19.22 10.72
N GLU A 234 1.23 20.42 10.72
CA GLU A 234 2.50 20.65 10.04
C GLU A 234 3.56 19.68 10.59
N PRO A 235 4.13 18.80 9.73
CA PRO A 235 5.04 17.79 10.21
C PRO A 235 6.45 18.36 10.45
N THR A 236 7.14 17.77 11.38
CA THR A 236 8.60 17.90 11.48
C THR A 236 9.28 16.91 10.52
N VAL A 237 10.54 17.14 10.23
CA VAL A 237 11.39 16.19 9.48
C VAL A 237 11.39 14.80 10.15
N GLU A 238 11.44 14.78 11.49
CA GLU A 238 11.44 13.52 12.25
C GLU A 238 10.12 12.74 12.13
N ASP A 239 8.98 13.41 12.00
CA ASP A 239 7.69 12.75 11.78
C ASP A 239 7.68 12.01 10.43
N VAL A 240 8.23 12.62 9.37
CA VAL A 240 8.35 12.01 8.05
C VAL A 240 9.32 10.82 8.08
N ILE A 241 10.48 10.99 8.72
CA ILE A 241 11.49 9.94 8.84
C ILE A 241 10.94 8.76 9.66
N ALA A 242 10.33 9.03 10.82
CA ALA A 242 9.73 7.98 11.66
C ALA A 242 8.62 7.21 10.91
N THR A 243 7.88 7.89 10.04
CA THR A 243 6.90 7.23 9.16
C THR A 243 7.60 6.31 8.17
N GLY A 244 8.68 6.76 7.55
CA GLY A 244 9.47 5.98 6.59
C GLY A 244 10.12 4.74 7.21
N GLU A 245 10.71 4.87 8.40
CA GLU A 245 11.36 3.76 9.11
C GLU A 245 10.44 2.57 9.36
N ARG A 246 9.14 2.79 9.44
CA ARG A 246 8.15 1.72 9.63
C ARG A 246 8.06 0.74 8.46
N PHE A 247 8.53 1.15 7.28
CA PHE A 247 8.54 0.34 6.06
C PHE A 247 9.88 -0.34 5.78
N LEU A 248 10.87 -0.22 6.67
CA LEU A 248 12.16 -0.90 6.49
C LEU A 248 11.95 -2.41 6.30
N GLY A 249 12.58 -2.95 5.26
CA GLY A 249 12.43 -4.36 4.87
C GLY A 249 11.26 -4.64 3.91
N LEU A 250 10.34 -3.69 3.66
CA LEU A 250 9.30 -3.86 2.65
C LEU A 250 9.93 -3.94 1.25
N ARG A 251 9.61 -5.01 0.50
CA ARG A 251 10.19 -5.22 -0.83
C ARG A 251 9.79 -4.11 -1.80
N TYR A 252 10.76 -3.73 -2.62
CA TYR A 252 10.53 -2.81 -3.73
C TYR A 252 9.47 -3.34 -4.70
N LEU A 253 8.57 -2.48 -5.14
CA LEU A 253 7.62 -2.75 -6.21
C LEU A 253 7.65 -1.56 -7.18
N TRP A 254 7.98 -1.82 -8.45
CA TRP A 254 7.91 -0.78 -9.47
C TRP A 254 6.51 -0.16 -9.53
N ALA A 255 6.41 1.15 -9.63
CA ALA A 255 5.17 1.92 -9.62
C ALA A 255 4.38 1.88 -8.28
N GLY A 256 4.91 1.25 -7.23
CA GLY A 256 4.23 1.08 -5.96
C GLY A 256 4.07 2.36 -5.15
N VAL A 257 2.87 2.57 -4.56
CA VAL A 257 2.56 3.61 -3.58
C VAL A 257 1.78 3.06 -2.38
N SER A 258 1.88 1.76 -2.11
CA SER A 258 1.08 1.10 -1.08
C SER A 258 1.96 0.26 -0.16
N ALA A 259 1.39 -0.16 0.98
CA ALA A 259 2.06 -1.04 1.93
C ALA A 259 2.35 -2.46 1.41
N TRP A 260 1.99 -2.76 0.17
CA TRP A 260 2.39 -3.99 -0.53
C TRP A 260 3.70 -3.83 -1.32
N GLY A 261 4.22 -2.62 -1.46
CA GLY A 261 5.49 -2.29 -2.07
C GLY A 261 5.54 -0.84 -2.54
N PHE A 262 6.72 -0.27 -2.50
CA PHE A 262 7.02 1.06 -3.02
C PHE A 262 8.09 0.99 -4.10
N ASP A 263 8.00 1.88 -5.09
CA ASP A 263 9.20 2.32 -5.80
C ASP A 263 9.85 3.51 -5.08
N CYS A 264 10.92 4.03 -5.61
CA CYS A 264 11.69 5.09 -4.96
C CYS A 264 10.88 6.37 -4.72
N SER A 265 10.22 6.86 -5.75
CA SER A 265 9.43 8.08 -5.71
C SER A 265 8.05 7.88 -5.10
N GLY A 266 7.44 6.69 -5.26
CA GLY A 266 6.21 6.34 -4.56
C GLY A 266 6.40 6.23 -3.05
N TYR A 267 7.57 5.81 -2.60
CA TYR A 267 7.94 5.85 -1.19
C TYR A 267 7.97 7.28 -0.65
N THR A 268 8.76 8.16 -1.25
CA THR A 268 8.84 9.56 -0.82
C THR A 268 7.49 10.27 -0.99
N TYR A 269 6.79 10.05 -2.12
CA TYR A 269 5.44 10.57 -2.35
C TYR A 269 4.50 10.21 -1.19
N THR A 270 4.42 8.93 -0.83
CA THR A 270 3.50 8.45 0.21
C THR A 270 3.85 9.01 1.58
N LEU A 271 5.15 9.12 1.91
CA LEU A 271 5.58 9.72 3.18
C LEU A 271 5.10 11.17 3.30
N PHE A 272 5.38 12.00 2.31
CA PHE A 272 4.99 13.41 2.35
C PHE A 272 3.47 13.60 2.22
N HIS A 273 2.80 12.81 1.37
CA HIS A 273 1.34 12.86 1.21
C HIS A 273 0.61 12.56 2.51
N HIS A 274 1.06 11.56 3.28
CA HIS A 274 0.49 11.22 4.60
C HIS A 274 0.51 12.41 5.57
N HIS A 275 1.53 13.24 5.47
CA HIS A 275 1.71 14.43 6.28
C HIS A 275 1.09 15.70 5.67
N GLY A 276 0.31 15.56 4.58
CA GLY A 276 -0.38 16.67 3.92
C GLY A 276 0.51 17.52 3.01
N LEU A 277 1.73 17.09 2.75
CA LEU A 277 2.68 17.76 1.86
C LEU A 277 2.57 17.17 0.45
N ARG A 278 2.57 18.04 -0.56
CA ARG A 278 2.41 17.62 -1.96
C ARG A 278 3.73 17.72 -2.70
N ILE A 279 4.14 16.59 -3.26
CA ILE A 279 5.25 16.48 -4.20
C ILE A 279 4.81 15.69 -5.42
N GLY A 280 5.56 15.72 -6.52
CA GLY A 280 5.26 14.94 -7.72
C GLY A 280 5.30 13.43 -7.46
N ARG A 281 4.63 12.66 -8.33
CA ARG A 281 4.61 11.19 -8.21
C ARG A 281 5.96 10.58 -8.58
N ASP A 282 6.57 11.04 -9.66
CA ASP A 282 7.82 10.49 -10.19
C ASP A 282 9.05 11.24 -9.65
N ALA A 283 10.20 10.58 -9.59
CA ALA A 283 11.44 11.17 -9.09
C ALA A 283 11.84 12.44 -9.89
N GLY A 284 11.69 12.40 -11.21
CA GLY A 284 11.92 13.57 -12.07
C GLY A 284 10.96 14.72 -11.76
N ASP A 285 9.70 14.42 -11.45
CA ASP A 285 8.69 15.42 -11.11
C ASP A 285 8.93 16.02 -9.73
N GLN A 286 9.35 15.20 -8.76
CA GLN A 286 9.75 15.66 -7.43
C GLN A 286 10.92 16.64 -7.51
N MET A 287 11.90 16.35 -8.36
CA MET A 287 13.05 17.24 -8.54
C MET A 287 12.71 18.53 -9.29
N ASN A 288 11.94 18.43 -10.40
CA ASN A 288 11.85 19.49 -11.39
C ASN A 288 10.50 20.22 -11.42
N HIS A 289 9.42 19.61 -10.92
CA HIS A 289 8.06 20.10 -11.10
C HIS A 289 7.26 20.29 -9.80
N SER A 290 7.86 20.02 -8.64
CA SER A 290 7.18 20.15 -7.33
C SER A 290 7.33 21.53 -6.69
N GLY A 291 8.07 22.45 -7.31
CA GLY A 291 8.30 23.81 -6.78
C GLY A 291 9.14 23.84 -5.49
N LEU A 292 9.89 22.77 -5.21
CA LEU A 292 10.69 22.63 -4.00
C LEU A 292 12.00 23.44 -4.08
N ALA A 293 12.48 23.89 -2.92
CA ALA A 293 13.73 24.63 -2.83
C ALA A 293 14.94 23.74 -3.21
N GLU A 294 15.79 24.25 -4.09
CA GLU A 294 17.05 23.61 -4.44
C GLU A 294 18.04 23.70 -3.27
N VAL A 295 18.78 22.60 -3.05
CA VAL A 295 19.75 22.47 -1.98
C VAL A 295 21.12 22.11 -2.57
N ALA A 296 22.15 22.90 -2.26
CA ALA A 296 23.54 22.57 -2.60
C ALA A 296 23.98 21.33 -1.80
N ARG A 297 24.90 20.53 -2.36
CA ARG A 297 25.35 19.28 -1.72
C ARG A 297 25.97 19.51 -0.33
N GLU A 298 26.69 20.60 -0.16
CA GLU A 298 27.30 21.02 1.11
C GLU A 298 26.28 21.52 2.14
N ASP A 299 25.06 21.89 1.72
CA ASP A 299 23.98 22.39 2.56
C ASP A 299 22.91 21.32 2.86
N LEU A 300 23.19 20.06 2.50
CA LEU A 300 22.28 18.94 2.76
C LEU A 300 21.96 18.84 4.25
N ARG A 301 20.65 18.71 4.55
CA ARG A 301 20.14 18.50 5.90
C ARG A 301 19.23 17.29 5.93
N ARG A 302 19.10 16.73 7.11
CA ARG A 302 18.15 15.66 7.40
C ARG A 302 16.76 16.04 6.90
N GLY A 303 16.11 15.15 6.14
CA GLY A 303 14.80 15.37 5.51
C GLY A 303 14.83 15.91 4.07
N ASP A 304 16.00 16.27 3.54
CA ASP A 304 16.13 16.64 2.14
C ASP A 304 15.95 15.41 1.23
N LEU A 305 15.36 15.62 0.05
CA LEU A 305 15.32 14.63 -1.02
C LEU A 305 16.61 14.73 -1.84
N VAL A 306 17.27 13.61 -2.06
CA VAL A 306 18.47 13.50 -2.90
C VAL A 306 18.14 12.70 -4.16
N PHE A 307 18.60 13.17 -5.30
CA PHE A 307 18.24 12.65 -6.62
C PHE A 307 19.45 12.14 -7.38
N PHE A 308 19.22 11.10 -8.19
CA PHE A 308 20.26 10.45 -8.99
C PHE A 308 19.83 10.36 -10.45
N ALA A 309 20.71 10.74 -11.35
CA ALA A 309 20.49 10.65 -12.78
C ALA A 309 20.80 9.24 -13.33
N THR A 310 20.44 8.99 -14.59
CA THR A 310 20.77 7.74 -15.29
C THR A 310 22.26 7.62 -15.60
N GLU A 311 22.95 8.74 -15.65
CA GLU A 311 24.38 8.84 -15.89
C GLU A 311 24.96 10.05 -15.15
N PRO A 312 26.26 10.08 -14.80
CA PRO A 312 26.88 11.20 -14.13
C PRO A 312 26.73 12.52 -14.92
N GLY A 313 26.19 13.55 -14.25
CA GLY A 313 25.92 14.86 -14.84
C GLY A 313 24.74 14.90 -15.81
N GLY A 314 23.93 13.84 -15.92
CA GLY A 314 22.73 13.78 -16.74
C GLY A 314 21.52 14.46 -16.11
N ASP A 315 20.53 14.82 -16.95
CA ASP A 315 19.27 15.48 -16.53
C ASP A 315 18.12 14.47 -16.32
N SER A 316 18.30 13.21 -16.78
CA SER A 316 17.28 12.17 -16.65
C SER A 316 17.32 11.54 -15.26
N ILE A 317 16.39 11.89 -14.41
CA ILE A 317 16.34 11.41 -13.01
C ILE A 317 15.75 10.01 -12.97
N ARG A 318 16.52 9.06 -12.42
CA ARG A 318 16.14 7.65 -12.28
C ARG A 318 15.76 7.24 -10.85
N HIS A 319 16.17 8.03 -9.85
CA HIS A 319 16.01 7.64 -8.45
C HIS A 319 15.93 8.82 -7.52
N VAL A 320 15.28 8.61 -6.38
CA VAL A 320 15.19 9.55 -5.25
C VAL A 320 15.30 8.79 -3.93
N ALA A 321 15.92 9.43 -2.95
CA ALA A 321 16.03 8.96 -1.58
C ALA A 321 15.83 10.09 -0.58
N LEU A 322 15.47 9.77 0.66
CA LEU A 322 15.37 10.71 1.77
C LEU A 322 16.70 10.74 2.54
N TYR A 323 17.33 11.91 2.64
CA TYR A 323 18.60 12.09 3.34
C TYR A 323 18.38 12.13 4.86
N LEU A 324 19.14 11.33 5.60
CA LEU A 324 19.01 11.19 7.05
C LEU A 324 20.10 11.94 7.85
N GLY A 325 20.99 12.66 7.17
CA GLY A 325 22.20 13.21 7.80
C GLY A 325 23.34 12.17 7.84
N ASP A 326 24.55 12.62 8.19
CA ASP A 326 25.72 11.76 8.41
C ASP A 326 25.99 10.76 7.27
N ASP A 327 25.86 11.21 6.02
CA ASP A 327 26.00 10.39 4.80
C ASP A 327 24.97 9.23 4.67
N LEU A 328 23.86 9.25 5.41
CA LEU A 328 22.84 8.20 5.33
C LEU A 328 21.65 8.64 4.49
N ILE A 329 21.11 7.70 3.71
CA ILE A 329 19.86 7.82 2.96
C ILE A 329 18.89 6.68 3.30
N MET A 330 17.60 6.96 3.28
CA MET A 330 16.53 5.97 3.38
C MET A 330 15.75 5.93 2.06
N GLN A 331 15.56 4.73 1.51
CA GLN A 331 15.10 4.57 0.14
C GLN A 331 14.42 3.23 -0.14
N ALA A 332 13.64 3.16 -1.22
CA ALA A 332 13.24 1.94 -1.91
C ALA A 332 14.07 1.82 -3.21
N PRO A 333 15.18 1.07 -3.25
CA PRO A 333 16.19 1.28 -4.29
C PRO A 333 15.89 0.62 -5.64
N ASN A 334 15.48 -0.65 -5.68
CA ASN A 334 15.18 -1.39 -6.91
C ASN A 334 14.57 -2.77 -6.62
N ALA A 335 14.15 -3.49 -7.67
CA ALA A 335 13.46 -4.78 -7.59
C ALA A 335 14.24 -5.90 -6.85
N ALA A 336 15.56 -5.80 -6.72
CA ALA A 336 16.38 -6.80 -6.01
C ALA A 336 16.41 -6.55 -4.49
N ARG A 337 15.94 -5.41 -4.02
CA ARG A 337 16.12 -4.95 -2.64
C ARG A 337 14.78 -4.58 -1.97
N SER A 338 14.86 -4.16 -0.74
CA SER A 338 13.75 -3.67 0.07
C SER A 338 14.00 -2.23 0.51
N VAL A 339 13.01 -1.58 1.09
CA VAL A 339 13.23 -0.29 1.78
C VAL A 339 14.34 -0.44 2.81
N GLU A 340 15.31 0.43 2.76
CA GLU A 340 16.55 0.30 3.53
C GLU A 340 17.19 1.66 3.86
N ILE A 341 18.13 1.62 4.79
CA ILE A 341 19.04 2.73 5.09
C ILE A 341 20.45 2.30 4.69
N MET A 342 21.16 3.17 3.97
CA MET A 342 22.55 2.95 3.60
C MET A 342 23.30 4.27 3.43
N SER A 343 24.63 4.19 3.27
CA SER A 343 25.47 5.36 2.98
C SER A 343 25.15 5.94 1.59
N LEU A 344 25.00 7.24 1.50
CA LEU A 344 24.88 7.98 0.23
C LEU A 344 26.11 7.74 -0.65
N THR A 345 27.30 7.77 -0.05
CA THR A 345 28.57 7.53 -0.75
C THR A 345 28.65 6.09 -1.31
N GLU A 346 28.20 5.08 -0.53
CA GLU A 346 28.17 3.70 -0.99
C GLU A 346 27.09 3.44 -2.07
N TYR A 347 25.99 4.19 -2.04
CA TYR A 347 24.94 4.07 -3.05
C TYR A 347 25.37 4.67 -4.39
N ASP A 348 26.18 5.73 -4.39
CA ASP A 348 26.59 6.49 -5.57
C ASP A 348 28.10 6.40 -5.86
N PRO A 349 28.64 5.20 -6.13
CA PRO A 349 30.07 5.03 -6.41
C PRO A 349 30.50 5.62 -7.76
N THR A 350 29.56 5.90 -8.64
CA THR A 350 29.79 6.39 -10.01
C THR A 350 29.54 7.89 -10.17
N GLY A 351 29.00 8.58 -9.13
CA GLY A 351 28.76 10.01 -9.16
C GLY A 351 27.52 10.41 -9.95
N GLU A 352 26.45 9.64 -9.85
CA GLU A 352 25.14 9.89 -10.49
C GLU A 352 24.28 10.88 -9.70
N TYR A 353 24.74 11.38 -8.56
CA TYR A 353 24.07 12.41 -7.78
C TYR A 353 23.77 13.64 -8.66
N ALA A 354 22.48 13.99 -8.80
CA ALA A 354 22.00 15.03 -9.70
C ALA A 354 21.55 16.31 -8.96
N GLY A 355 21.38 16.26 -7.64
CA GLY A 355 20.95 17.41 -6.85
C GLY A 355 20.06 17.00 -5.68
N ALA A 356 19.59 18.00 -4.94
CA ALA A 356 18.68 17.81 -3.82
C ALA A 356 17.57 18.87 -3.78
N ARG A 357 16.48 18.54 -3.07
CA ARG A 357 15.34 19.43 -2.83
C ARG A 357 14.93 19.36 -1.36
N ARG A 358 14.52 20.51 -0.81
CA ARG A 358 13.98 20.62 0.55
C ARG A 358 12.48 20.75 0.50
N VAL A 359 11.79 19.87 1.23
CA VAL A 359 10.32 19.86 1.34
C VAL A 359 9.86 20.58 2.61
N ILE A 360 10.60 20.44 3.70
CA ILE A 360 10.30 21.05 5.00
C ILE A 360 11.42 22.00 5.36
N ASP A 361 11.09 23.28 5.50
CA ASP A 361 12.01 24.27 6.05
C ASP A 361 12.05 24.11 7.57
N ALA A 362 13.19 23.69 8.11
CA ALA A 362 13.40 23.48 9.54
C ALA A 362 13.82 24.78 10.24
#